data_350b80effa4bffb4ab40b696d1ccdb9e
#
_entry.id   350b80effa4bffb4ab40b696d1ccdb9e
#
_cell.length_a   1.000
_cell.length_b   1.000
_cell.length_c   1.000
_cell.angle_alpha   90.00
_cell.angle_beta   90.00
_cell.angle_gamma   90.00
#
_symmetry.space_group_name_H-M   'P 1'
#
loop_
_entity.id
_entity.type
_entity.pdbx_description
1 polymer ?
#
loop_
_entity_poly.entity_id
_entity_poly.type
_entity_poly.pdbx_seq_one_letter_code
_entity_poly.pdbx_strand_id
1 'polypeptide(L)'
;MKKPGNILIVDDNRGVLTAVQLLLKPHFEKIITLTSPVTLTSVLREETPSVVLLDMNFTSGINTGNEGLFWLQEIKRLRPSLPVVLFTAYGDIDLAVRGIKEGATDFIVKPWDNQKLVETLLNAAQAIHNKNNGKSASPVTPALSLIHISEPTRLALIS
;
A
#
# COMPACT_ATOMS: atom_id res chain seq x y z
N MET A 1 -3.48 16.19 -16.46
CA MET A 1 -4.09 15.26 -15.53
C MET A 1 -3.71 15.59 -14.10
N LYS A 2 -4.67 15.53 -13.23
CA LYS A 2 -4.43 15.92 -11.85
C LYS A 2 -3.72 14.80 -11.07
N LYS A 3 -2.71 15.18 -10.31
CA LYS A 3 -2.01 14.21 -9.47
C LYS A 3 -2.91 13.82 -8.29
N PRO A 4 -2.77 12.58 -7.79
CA PRO A 4 -3.64 12.08 -6.72
C PRO A 4 -3.41 12.68 -5.35
N GLY A 5 -2.47 13.58 -5.19
CA GLY A 5 -2.21 14.20 -3.89
C GLY A 5 -0.91 13.72 -3.30
N ASN A 6 -0.92 13.45 -2.00
CA ASN A 6 0.30 13.13 -1.27
C ASN A 6 0.47 11.64 -1.06
N ILE A 7 1.72 11.20 -0.99
CA ILE A 7 2.02 9.83 -0.62
C ILE A 7 2.95 9.84 0.59
N LEU A 8 2.71 8.91 1.52
CA LEU A 8 3.56 8.70 2.68
C LEU A 8 4.31 7.39 2.50
N ILE A 9 5.63 7.44 2.58
CA ILE A 9 6.49 6.27 2.42
C ILE A 9 7.23 6.03 3.73
N VAL A 10 7.07 4.84 4.29
CA VAL A 10 7.72 4.47 5.55
C VAL A 10 8.64 3.29 5.27
N ASP A 11 9.95 3.52 5.36
CA ASP A 11 10.95 2.49 5.09
C ASP A 11 12.25 2.92 5.75
N ASP A 12 12.88 2.05 6.51
CA ASP A 12 14.10 2.42 7.23
C ASP A 12 15.34 2.44 6.35
N ASN A 13 15.23 1.99 5.11
CA ASN A 13 16.35 2.00 4.17
C ASN A 13 16.34 3.30 3.37
N ARG A 14 17.30 4.17 3.65
CA ARG A 14 17.34 5.48 3.00
C ARG A 14 17.56 5.39 1.50
N GLY A 15 18.29 4.38 1.03
CA GLY A 15 18.49 4.18 -0.40
C GLY A 15 17.19 3.86 -1.10
N VAL A 16 16.36 3.01 -0.46
CA VAL A 16 15.06 2.69 -1.00
C VAL A 16 14.17 3.93 -1.05
N LEU A 17 14.16 4.71 0.03
CA LEU A 17 13.38 5.95 0.06
C LEU A 17 13.77 6.91 -1.06
N THR A 18 15.06 7.08 -1.27
CA THR A 18 15.56 7.98 -2.31
C THR A 18 15.15 7.49 -3.68
N ALA A 19 15.32 6.19 -3.95
CA ALA A 19 14.98 5.63 -5.25
C ALA A 19 13.49 5.75 -5.54
N VAL A 20 12.67 5.39 -4.56
CA VAL A 20 11.22 5.43 -4.74
C VAL A 20 10.73 6.87 -4.86
N GLN A 21 11.32 7.77 -4.08
CA GLN A 21 10.96 9.18 -4.12
C GLN A 21 11.22 9.78 -5.50
N LEU A 22 12.37 9.49 -6.07
CA LEU A 22 12.68 9.97 -7.41
C LEU A 22 11.71 9.43 -8.44
N LEU A 23 11.38 8.16 -8.30
CA LEU A 23 10.47 7.50 -9.22
C LEU A 23 9.07 8.08 -9.17
N LEU A 24 8.60 8.44 -7.97
CA LEU A 24 7.24 8.92 -7.77
C LEU A 24 7.07 10.42 -7.90
N LYS A 25 8.16 11.15 -7.94
CA LYS A 25 8.09 12.61 -7.96
C LYS A 25 7.18 13.18 -9.04
N PRO A 26 7.20 12.67 -10.27
CA PRO A 26 6.29 13.22 -11.30
C PRO A 26 4.84 12.83 -11.12
N HIS A 27 4.53 11.92 -10.20
CA HIS A 27 3.19 11.35 -10.09
C HIS A 27 2.40 11.80 -8.87
N PHE A 28 3.05 12.40 -7.88
CA PHE A 28 2.38 12.87 -6.67
C PHE A 28 2.72 14.32 -6.41
N GLU A 29 1.80 15.02 -5.76
CA GLU A 29 2.03 16.43 -5.45
C GLU A 29 3.07 16.59 -4.36
N LYS A 30 3.06 15.71 -3.37
CA LYS A 30 4.00 15.78 -2.26
C LYS A 30 4.35 14.36 -1.82
N ILE A 31 5.61 14.16 -1.51
CA ILE A 31 6.07 12.86 -1.02
C ILE A 31 6.63 13.06 0.37
N ILE A 32 6.06 12.36 1.33
CA ILE A 32 6.49 12.41 2.73
C ILE A 32 7.20 11.10 3.03
N THR A 33 8.41 11.17 3.54
CA THR A 33 9.19 9.97 3.84
C THR A 33 9.49 9.88 5.32
N LEU A 34 9.41 8.67 5.86
CA LEU A 34 9.78 8.39 7.24
C LEU A 34 10.74 7.21 7.25
N THR A 35 11.85 7.35 7.96
CA THR A 35 12.79 6.24 8.13
C THR A 35 12.40 5.36 9.32
N SER A 36 11.43 5.80 10.10
CA SER A 36 10.97 5.06 11.27
C SER A 36 9.47 5.27 11.41
N PRO A 37 8.72 4.26 11.82
CA PRO A 37 7.28 4.43 12.03
C PRO A 37 6.92 5.14 13.33
N VAL A 38 7.91 5.50 14.14
CA VAL A 38 7.65 6.10 15.46
C VAL A 38 6.80 7.36 15.37
N THR A 39 7.03 8.20 14.36
CA THR A 39 6.27 9.43 14.20
C THR A 39 5.08 9.29 13.26
N LEU A 40 4.76 8.09 12.87
CA LEU A 40 3.71 7.83 11.88
C LEU A 40 2.36 8.42 12.31
N THR A 41 2.00 8.23 13.57
CA THR A 41 0.74 8.73 14.09
C THR A 41 0.64 10.25 13.99
N SER A 42 1.74 10.94 14.34
CA SER A 42 1.77 12.41 14.26
C SER A 42 1.64 12.87 12.82
N VAL A 43 2.32 12.21 11.92
CA VAL A 43 2.26 12.57 10.49
C VAL A 43 0.85 12.39 9.95
N LEU A 44 0.17 11.33 10.36
CA LEU A 44 -1.21 11.10 9.89
C LEU A 44 -2.19 12.12 10.44
N ARG A 45 -1.89 12.74 11.58
CA ARG A 45 -2.74 13.80 12.09
C ARG A 45 -2.55 15.10 11.32
N GLU A 46 -1.33 15.37 10.87
CA GLU A 46 -0.99 16.63 10.22
C GLU A 46 -1.14 16.59 8.71
N GLU A 47 -0.94 15.42 8.12
CA GLU A 47 -0.97 15.25 6.68
C GLU A 47 -2.15 14.36 6.30
N THR A 48 -2.61 14.53 5.06
CA THR A 48 -3.70 13.70 4.56
C THR A 48 -3.24 12.98 3.30
N PRO A 49 -2.40 11.96 3.44
CA PRO A 49 -1.91 11.26 2.25
C PRO A 49 -3.04 10.49 1.57
N SER A 50 -2.88 10.29 0.28
CA SER A 50 -3.83 9.51 -0.51
C SER A 50 -3.51 8.03 -0.46
N VAL A 51 -2.27 7.69 -0.12
CA VAL A 51 -1.83 6.30 -0.03
C VAL A 51 -0.59 6.24 0.83
N VAL A 52 -0.39 5.11 1.49
CA VAL A 52 0.81 4.85 2.29
C VAL A 52 1.53 3.65 1.70
N LEU A 53 2.84 3.78 1.49
CA LEU A 53 3.70 2.65 1.15
C LEU A 53 4.45 2.29 2.43
N LEU A 54 4.16 1.12 2.99
CA LEU A 54 4.65 0.72 4.31
C LEU A 54 5.57 -0.49 4.20
N ASP A 55 6.82 -0.31 4.62
CA ASP A 55 7.78 -1.41 4.69
C ASP A 55 7.32 -2.40 5.75
N MET A 56 7.40 -3.68 5.42
CA MET A 56 7.01 -4.74 6.34
C MET A 56 8.16 -5.19 7.23
N ASN A 57 9.39 -4.84 6.88
CA ASN A 57 10.56 -5.31 7.59
C ASN A 57 11.44 -4.15 8.04
N PHE A 58 11.28 -3.75 9.29
CA PHE A 58 12.16 -2.75 9.88
C PHE A 58 13.32 -3.47 10.54
N THR A 59 14.52 -2.99 10.29
CA THR A 59 15.72 -3.68 10.73
C THR A 59 16.08 -3.45 12.19
N SER A 60 15.47 -2.46 12.82
CA SER A 60 15.77 -2.17 14.21
C SER A 60 15.08 -3.20 15.10
N GLY A 61 15.85 -3.95 15.87
CA GLY A 61 15.32 -4.93 16.78
C GLY A 61 15.10 -6.29 16.13
N ILE A 62 14.16 -7.03 16.65
CA ILE A 62 13.86 -8.37 16.16
C ILE A 62 13.05 -8.28 14.88
N ASN A 63 13.58 -8.85 13.83
CA ASN A 63 12.95 -8.78 12.54
C ASN A 63 11.99 -9.95 12.35
N THR A 64 10.81 -9.84 12.94
CA THR A 64 9.81 -10.89 12.87
C THR A 64 8.72 -10.60 11.84
N GLY A 65 8.70 -9.40 11.28
CA GLY A 65 7.63 -9.00 10.38
C GLY A 65 6.39 -8.53 11.09
N ASN A 66 6.27 -8.77 12.39
CA ASN A 66 5.09 -8.35 13.15
C ASN A 66 5.01 -6.85 13.27
N GLU A 67 6.14 -6.18 13.19
CA GLU A 67 6.17 -4.73 13.31
C GLU A 67 5.41 -4.06 12.17
N GLY A 68 5.60 -4.54 10.95
CA GLY A 68 4.86 -4.00 9.82
C GLY A 68 3.37 -4.20 9.96
N LEU A 69 2.96 -5.39 10.43
CA LEU A 69 1.55 -5.66 10.64
C LEU A 69 0.98 -4.78 11.74
N PHE A 70 1.74 -4.54 12.80
CA PHE A 70 1.32 -3.64 13.86
C PHE A 70 1.03 -2.25 13.33
N TRP A 71 1.95 -1.70 12.54
CA TRP A 71 1.76 -0.35 12.01
C TRP A 71 0.65 -0.28 10.97
N LEU A 72 0.46 -1.36 10.22
CA LEU A 72 -0.68 -1.44 9.31
C LEU A 72 -1.98 -1.32 10.11
N GLN A 73 -2.09 -2.04 11.21
CA GLN A 73 -3.29 -1.98 12.04
C GLN A 73 -3.49 -0.59 12.63
N GLU A 74 -2.40 0.06 13.05
CA GLU A 74 -2.51 1.41 13.59
C GLU A 74 -2.98 2.40 12.54
N ILE A 75 -2.48 2.30 11.32
CA ILE A 75 -2.91 3.17 10.24
C ILE A 75 -4.40 2.97 9.96
N LYS A 76 -4.83 1.71 9.88
CA LYS A 76 -6.22 1.42 9.58
C LYS A 76 -7.15 1.81 10.71
N ARG A 77 -6.65 1.77 11.94
CA ARG A 77 -7.43 2.23 13.08
C ARG A 77 -7.65 3.75 13.02
N LEU A 78 -6.61 4.48 12.67
CA LEU A 78 -6.68 5.95 12.60
C LEU A 78 -7.37 6.45 11.35
N ARG A 79 -7.14 5.78 10.25
CA ARG A 79 -7.68 6.17 8.94
C ARG A 79 -8.19 4.93 8.22
N PRO A 80 -9.40 4.47 8.55
CA PRO A 80 -9.90 3.19 7.97
C PRO A 80 -9.99 3.18 6.45
N SER A 81 -10.16 4.34 5.84
CA SER A 81 -10.29 4.42 4.39
C SER A 81 -8.99 4.67 3.68
N LEU A 82 -7.91 4.90 4.40
CA LEU A 82 -6.62 5.21 3.78
C LEU A 82 -6.02 3.96 3.16
N PRO A 83 -5.75 3.95 1.85
CA PRO A 83 -5.12 2.79 1.24
C PRO A 83 -3.70 2.61 1.73
N VAL A 84 -3.33 1.38 2.03
CA VAL A 84 -1.98 1.03 2.45
C VAL A 84 -1.46 -0.04 1.50
N VAL A 85 -0.31 0.23 0.88
CA VAL A 85 0.37 -0.74 0.04
C VAL A 85 1.59 -1.21 0.81
N LEU A 86 1.74 -2.51 0.93
CA LEU A 86 2.84 -3.09 1.70
C LEU A 86 4.07 -3.26 0.82
N PHE A 87 5.24 -3.00 1.40
CA PHE A 87 6.51 -3.13 0.70
C PHE A 87 7.28 -4.25 1.38
N THR A 88 7.46 -5.37 0.71
CA THR A 88 7.95 -6.58 1.35
C THR A 88 9.07 -7.23 0.55
N ALA A 89 9.96 -7.93 1.25
CA ALA A 89 11.02 -8.69 0.60
C ALA A 89 10.43 -9.94 -0.05
N TYR A 90 11.13 -10.44 -1.06
CA TYR A 90 10.68 -11.60 -1.80
C TYR A 90 10.38 -12.80 -0.90
N GLY A 91 11.18 -12.99 0.15
CA GLY A 91 10.99 -14.13 1.04
C GLY A 91 9.85 -13.96 2.04
N ASP A 92 9.19 -12.80 2.05
CA ASP A 92 8.18 -12.49 3.07
C ASP A 92 6.79 -12.30 2.48
N ILE A 93 6.53 -12.95 1.36
CA ILE A 93 5.24 -12.81 0.70
C ILE A 93 4.09 -13.29 1.60
N ASP A 94 4.33 -14.26 2.47
CA ASP A 94 3.32 -14.70 3.41
C ASP A 94 2.86 -13.57 4.33
N LEU A 95 3.80 -12.72 4.75
CA LEU A 95 3.45 -11.56 5.56
C LEU A 95 2.58 -10.58 4.78
N ALA A 96 2.89 -10.40 3.50
CA ALA A 96 2.09 -9.51 2.66
C ALA A 96 0.66 -10.04 2.51
N VAL A 97 0.53 -11.34 2.29
CA VAL A 97 -0.80 -11.95 2.19
C VAL A 97 -1.59 -11.73 3.48
N ARG A 98 -0.91 -11.90 4.60
CA ARG A 98 -1.54 -11.66 5.89
C ARG A 98 -1.97 -10.22 6.05
N GLY A 99 -1.13 -9.29 5.61
CA GLY A 99 -1.46 -7.87 5.66
C GLY A 99 -2.67 -7.53 4.81
N ILE A 100 -2.80 -8.15 3.65
CA ILE A 100 -3.98 -7.95 2.80
C ILE A 100 -5.23 -8.38 3.56
N LYS A 101 -5.17 -9.50 4.26
CA LYS A 101 -6.31 -9.96 5.05
C LYS A 101 -6.65 -9.00 6.18
N GLU A 102 -5.67 -8.23 6.63
CA GLU A 102 -5.88 -7.27 7.72
C GLU A 102 -6.20 -5.87 7.23
N GLY A 103 -6.40 -5.69 5.96
CA GLY A 103 -6.90 -4.44 5.44
C GLY A 103 -5.99 -3.68 4.48
N ALA A 104 -4.81 -4.21 4.18
CA ALA A 104 -3.96 -3.56 3.19
C ALA A 104 -4.59 -3.67 1.81
N THR A 105 -4.32 -2.67 0.97
CA THR A 105 -4.91 -2.62 -0.36
C THR A 105 -4.17 -3.51 -1.36
N ASP A 106 -2.84 -3.57 -1.23
CA ASP A 106 -2.01 -4.29 -2.19
C ASP A 106 -0.62 -4.44 -1.59
N PHE A 107 0.28 -5.08 -2.32
CA PHE A 107 1.68 -5.17 -1.88
C PHE A 107 2.60 -5.13 -3.09
N ILE A 108 3.86 -4.76 -2.82
CA ILE A 108 4.91 -4.70 -3.82
C ILE A 108 6.12 -5.43 -3.26
N VAL A 109 6.77 -6.24 -4.09
CA VAL A 109 7.91 -7.06 -3.67
C VAL A 109 9.22 -6.36 -4.03
N LYS A 110 10.18 -6.40 -3.12
CA LYS A 110 11.53 -5.90 -3.36
C LYS A 110 12.41 -7.04 -3.88
N PRO A 111 13.19 -6.85 -4.90
CA PRO A 111 13.30 -5.63 -5.72
C PRO A 111 12.07 -5.48 -6.61
N TRP A 112 11.72 -4.24 -6.86
CA TRP A 112 10.46 -3.94 -7.56
C TRP A 112 10.70 -3.63 -9.03
N ASP A 113 9.62 -3.74 -9.80
CA ASP A 113 9.57 -3.22 -11.15
C ASP A 113 9.06 -1.78 -11.08
N ASN A 114 9.79 -0.84 -11.68
CA ASN A 114 9.47 0.59 -11.55
C ASN A 114 8.05 0.91 -12.03
N GLN A 115 7.69 0.40 -13.19
CA GLN A 115 6.38 0.69 -13.74
C GLN A 115 5.27 0.10 -12.87
N LYS A 116 5.46 -1.10 -12.41
CA LYS A 116 4.47 -1.77 -11.59
C LYS A 116 4.30 -1.06 -10.25
N LEU A 117 5.38 -0.59 -9.67
CA LEU A 117 5.32 0.16 -8.41
C LEU A 117 4.50 1.43 -8.58
N VAL A 118 4.78 2.19 -9.64
CA VAL A 118 4.05 3.42 -9.91
C VAL A 118 2.57 3.12 -10.11
N GLU A 119 2.26 2.13 -10.93
CA GLU A 119 0.87 1.78 -11.23
C GLU A 119 0.12 1.33 -9.97
N THR A 120 0.77 0.50 -9.17
CA THR A 120 0.13 -0.01 -7.96
C THR A 120 -0.22 1.13 -7.01
N LEU A 121 0.72 2.05 -6.83
CA LEU A 121 0.49 3.16 -5.91
C LEU A 121 -0.55 4.14 -6.43
N LEU A 122 -0.53 4.42 -7.74
CA LEU A 122 -1.53 5.31 -8.32
C LEU A 122 -2.92 4.70 -8.24
N ASN A 123 -3.02 3.41 -8.52
CA ASN A 123 -4.32 2.74 -8.44
C ASN A 123 -4.85 2.74 -7.00
N ALA A 124 -3.97 2.50 -6.03
CA ALA A 124 -4.38 2.52 -4.63
C ALA A 124 -4.83 3.91 -4.22
N ALA A 125 -4.09 4.93 -4.62
CA ALA A 125 -4.43 6.30 -4.27
C ALA A 125 -5.79 6.71 -4.83
N GLN A 126 -6.12 6.21 -6.00
CA GLN A 126 -7.39 6.53 -6.65
C GLN A 126 -8.56 5.73 -6.13
N ALA A 127 -8.29 4.67 -5.37
CA ALA A 127 -9.35 3.81 -4.85
C ALA A 127 -10.30 4.59 -3.92
N ILE A 128 -9.76 5.48 -3.10
CA ILE A 128 -10.62 6.31 -2.23
C ILE A 128 -11.55 7.16 -3.08
N HIS A 129 -11.00 7.76 -4.11
CA HIS A 129 -11.78 8.63 -4.97
C HIS A 129 -12.92 7.87 -5.64
N ASN A 130 -12.63 6.68 -6.13
CA ASN A 130 -13.64 5.85 -6.77
C ASN A 130 -14.73 5.44 -5.78
N LYS A 131 -14.35 5.12 -4.56
CA LYS A 131 -15.32 4.79 -3.55
C LYS A 131 -16.21 5.96 -3.21
N ASN A 132 -15.63 7.14 -3.10
CA ASN A 132 -16.40 8.33 -2.77
C ASN A 132 -17.39 8.70 -3.86
N ASN A 133 -17.14 8.27 -5.08
CA ASN A 133 -18.07 8.50 -6.16
C ASN A 133 -19.27 7.57 -6.13
N GLY A 134 -19.26 6.64 -5.20
CA GLY A 134 -20.45 5.83 -4.97
C GLY A 134 -20.74 4.78 -5.99
N LYS A 135 -19.91 4.51 -6.85
CA LYS A 135 -20.23 3.63 -7.79
C LYS A 135 -19.75 2.50 -7.74
N SER A 136 -19.74 1.93 -7.69
CA SER A 136 -19.44 0.90 -7.58
C SER A 136 -19.19 0.08 -8.39
N ALA A 137 -18.88 -0.14 -8.78
CA ALA A 137 -18.78 -0.89 -9.49
C ALA A 137 -18.07 -1.90 -9.54
N SER A 138 -17.74 -2.17 -9.65
CA SER A 138 -17.18 -2.94 -9.82
C SER A 138 -16.64 -3.76 -9.68
N PRO A 139 -16.31 -4.14 -9.93
CA PRO A 139 -15.74 -4.90 -9.76
C PRO A 139 -15.03 -5.60 -9.89
N VAL A 140 -14.63 -5.63 -9.94
CA VAL A 140 -14.01 -6.24 -10.12
C VAL A 140 -13.28 -6.82 -10.02
N THR A 141 -13.12 -7.00 -9.96
CA THR A 141 -12.42 -7.45 -9.94
C THR A 141 -11.69 -7.89 -9.88
N PRO A 142 -11.51 -8.03 -9.84
CA PRO A 142 -10.76 -8.45 -9.78
C PRO A 142 -10.04 -8.89 -9.62
N ALA A 143 -10.05 -8.93 -9.39
CA ALA A 143 -9.39 -9.32 -9.34
C ALA A 143 -8.90 -9.95 -9.11
N LEU A 144 -9.05 -10.09 -8.78
CA LEU A 144 -8.67 -10.56 -8.69
C LEU A 144 -8.30 -10.97 -8.84
N SER A 145 -8.37 -10.92 -8.75
CA SER A 145 -8.12 -11.23 -8.95
C SER A 145 -7.80 -11.93 -8.86
N LEU A 146 -7.80 -12.22 -8.57
CA LEU A 146 -7.72 -12.80 -8.54
C LEU A 146 -7.82 -13.54 -8.38
N ILE A 147 -7.95 -13.81 -8.16
CA ILE A 147 -8.27 -14.28 -8.17
C ILE A 147 -8.79 -14.84 -8.12
N HIS A 148 -8.95 -15.22 -7.79
CA HIS A 148 -9.67 -15.46 -8.06
C HIS A 148 -9.85 -16.20 -8.15
N ILE A 149 -9.88 -16.62 -7.73
CA ILE A 149 -10.28 -17.17 -7.96
C ILE A 149 -10.84 -17.87 -7.94
N SER A 150 -11.15 -18.25 -7.64
CA SER A 150 -11.89 -18.70 -7.94
C SER A 150 -12.65 -19.04 -8.16
N GLU A 151 -12.92 -19.17 -7.98
CA GLU A 151 -13.74 -19.27 -8.55
C GLU A 151 -14.22 -19.56 -9.00
N PRO A 152 -14.44 -20.25 -8.79
CA PRO A 152 -15.03 -20.37 -9.45
C PRO A 152 -15.74 -20.54 -9.59
N THR A 153 -15.89 -20.64 -9.33
CA THR A 153 -16.57 -20.42 -9.82
C THR A 153 -17.16 -20.20 -10.03
N ARG A 154 -17.25 -20.27 -9.91
CA ARG A 154 -17.79 -19.73 -10.49
C ARG A 154 -18.10 -19.74 -10.97
N LEU A 155 -18.03 -19.91 -10.66
CA LEU A 155 -18.32 -19.49 -11.40
C LEU A 155 -18.77 -19.44 -11.85
N ALA A 156 -18.97 -19.90 -11.59
CA ALA A 156 -19.31 -19.61 -12.21
C ALA A 156 -19.60 -19.28 -12.53
N LEU A 157 -19.46 -19.21 -12.35
CA LEU A 157 -19.56 -18.66 -12.92
C LEU A 157 -19.50 -18.54 -13.31
N ILE A 158 -19.44 -18.81 -13.23
CA ILE A 158 -19.23 -18.44 -13.81
C ILE A 158 -19.17 -18.40 -14.15
N SER A 159 -19.19 -18.82 -13.86
CA SER A 159 -19.02 -18.54 -14.35
C SER A 159 -19.07 -18.41 -14.64
#